data_4ed441afae9e2370360f2402fafc711f
#
_entry.id   4ed441afae9e2370360f2402fafc711f
#
_cell.length_a   1.000
_cell.length_b   1.000
_cell.length_c   1.000
_cell.angle_alpha   90.00
_cell.angle_beta   90.00
_cell.angle_gamma   90.00
#
_symmetry.space_group_name_H-M   'P 1'
#
loop_
_entity.id
_entity.type
_entity.pdbx_description
1 polymer ?
#
loop_
_entity_poly.entity_id
_entity_poly.type
_entity_poly.pdbx_seq_one_letter_code
_entity_poly.pdbx_strand_id
1 'polypeptide(L)'
;MADVTYYVVLPFVRDNDGELVAEEGVEAPSAFLAQRRAQGMLGKKAGAIAFSRTGDPTIGKFQDAVILGRYGEIPSDLSVLMEAD
;
A
#
# COMPACT_ATOMS: atom_id res chain seq x y z
N MET A 1 11.64 -16.03 -14.66
CA MET A 1 10.95 -16.58 -14.38
C MET A 1 10.50 -16.59 -13.12
N ALA A 2 10.95 -16.04 -12.28
CA ALA A 2 10.43 -16.09 -10.98
C ALA A 2 9.61 -14.87 -10.67
N ASP A 3 8.41 -15.09 -10.25
CA ASP A 3 7.59 -14.02 -9.72
C ASP A 3 8.07 -13.67 -8.32
N VAL A 4 8.03 -12.39 -8.01
CA VAL A 4 8.41 -11.87 -6.70
C VAL A 4 7.18 -11.20 -6.10
N THR A 5 6.99 -11.40 -4.81
CA THR A 5 5.91 -10.74 -4.09
C THR A 5 6.49 -9.63 -3.23
N TYR A 6 5.95 -8.43 -3.42
CA TYR A 6 6.32 -7.27 -2.62
C TYR A 6 5.19 -6.97 -1.65
N TYR A 7 5.54 -6.67 -0.42
CA TYR A 7 4.59 -6.27 0.61
C TYR A 7 4.84 -4.80 0.89
N VAL A 8 3.80 -3.98 0.78
CA VAL A 8 3.95 -2.53 0.80
C VAL A 8 2.95 -1.94 1.76
N VAL A 9 3.37 -0.90 2.46
CA VAL A 9 2.49 -0.08 3.30
C VAL A 9 2.40 1.28 2.64
N LEU A 10 1.17 1.71 2.36
CA LEU A 10 0.93 2.99 1.73
C LEU A 10 0.19 3.89 2.72
N PRO A 11 0.86 4.92 3.25
CA PRO A 11 0.20 5.80 4.21
C PRO A 11 -0.60 6.87 3.49
N PHE A 12 -1.63 7.36 4.16
CA PHE A 12 -2.47 8.46 3.66
C PHE A 12 -2.50 9.55 4.68
N VAL A 13 -2.40 10.79 4.21
CA VAL A 13 -2.49 11.97 5.07
C VAL A 13 -3.49 12.93 4.44
N ARG A 14 -3.98 13.87 5.24
CA ARG A 14 -4.85 14.90 4.72
C ARG A 14 -4.01 16.11 4.33
N ASP A 15 -4.28 16.63 3.15
CA ASP A 15 -3.58 17.81 2.68
C ASP A 15 -4.28 19.08 3.21
N ASN A 16 -3.86 20.24 2.75
CA ASN A 16 -4.41 21.49 3.22
C ASN A 16 -5.88 21.67 2.88
N ASP A 17 -6.35 20.97 1.88
CA ASP A 17 -7.76 21.02 1.49
C ASP A 17 -8.59 19.95 2.19
N GLY A 18 -7.99 19.18 3.06
CA GLY A 18 -8.69 18.11 3.77
C GLY A 18 -8.84 16.84 2.98
N GLU A 19 -8.16 16.72 1.87
CA GLU A 19 -8.28 15.52 1.04
C GLU A 19 -7.22 14.50 1.41
N LEU A 20 -7.60 13.22 1.29
CA LEU A 20 -6.66 12.15 1.58
C LEU A 20 -5.73 11.95 0.38
N VAL A 21 -4.44 12.06 0.64
CA VAL A 21 -3.44 11.85 -0.39
C VAL A 21 -2.46 10.80 0.10
N ALA A 22 -1.93 10.01 -0.83
CA ALA A 22 -0.99 8.96 -0.50
C ALA A 22 0.41 9.55 -0.37
N GLU A 23 1.14 9.07 0.63
CA GLU A 23 2.55 9.35 0.72
C GLU A 23 3.34 8.21 0.09
N GLU A 24 4.65 8.32 0.14
CA GLU A 24 5.49 7.31 -0.47
C GLU A 24 5.30 5.97 0.23
N GLY A 25 5.13 4.91 -0.54
CA GLY A 25 4.98 3.57 0.02
C GLY A 25 6.27 3.05 0.60
N VAL A 26 6.14 2.21 1.60
CA VAL A 26 7.28 1.60 2.29
C VAL A 26 7.17 0.09 2.15
N GLU A 27 8.25 -0.53 1.69
CA GLU A 27 8.27 -1.97 1.52
C GLU A 27 8.50 -2.65 2.87
N ALA A 28 7.83 -3.78 3.07
CA ALA A 28 7.99 -4.57 4.27
C ALA A 28 8.42 -5.99 3.89
N PRO A 29 9.09 -6.70 4.79
CA PRO A 29 9.60 -8.04 4.44
C PRO A 29 8.55 -9.13 4.39
N SER A 30 7.37 -8.91 4.98
CA SER A 30 6.34 -9.95 5.01
C SER A 30 4.98 -9.30 5.12
N ALA A 31 3.93 -10.10 4.87
CA ALA A 31 2.56 -9.63 5.00
C ALA A 31 2.28 -9.21 6.45
N PHE A 32 2.75 -10.01 7.40
CA PHE A 32 2.51 -9.72 8.81
C PHE A 32 3.13 -8.38 9.21
N LEU A 33 4.37 -8.14 8.79
CA LEU A 33 5.05 -6.89 9.13
C LEU A 33 4.45 -5.71 8.41
N ALA A 34 3.97 -5.91 7.17
CA ALA A 34 3.28 -4.83 6.47
C ALA A 34 2.02 -4.43 7.23
N GLN A 35 1.26 -5.40 7.70
CA GLN A 35 0.05 -5.10 8.47
C GLN A 35 0.38 -4.41 9.78
N ARG A 36 1.41 -4.86 10.48
CA ARG A 36 1.80 -4.23 11.73
C ARG A 36 2.27 -2.80 11.54
N ARG A 37 3.04 -2.55 10.49
CA ARG A 37 3.52 -1.20 10.21
C ARG A 37 2.37 -0.27 9.85
N ALA A 38 1.42 -0.78 9.04
CA ALA A 38 0.27 0.02 8.66
C ALA A 38 -0.56 0.39 9.90
N GLN A 39 -0.79 -0.59 10.78
CA GLN A 39 -1.55 -0.33 11.99
C GLN A 39 -0.83 0.67 12.89
N GLY A 40 0.50 0.59 12.95
CA GLY A 40 1.29 1.51 13.76
C GLY A 40 1.28 2.94 13.27
N MET A 41 0.84 3.16 12.03
CA MET A 41 0.78 4.52 11.48
C MET A 41 -0.46 5.28 11.91
N LEU A 42 -1.42 4.62 12.57
CA LEU A 42 -2.69 5.25 12.88
C LEU A 42 -2.55 6.49 13.76
N GLY A 43 -1.54 6.54 14.61
CA GLY A 43 -1.34 7.72 15.44
C GLY A 43 -0.63 8.87 14.75
N LYS A 44 -0.06 8.63 13.58
CA LYS A 44 0.76 9.63 12.89
C LYS A 44 0.19 10.03 11.55
N LYS A 45 -0.58 9.15 10.93
CA LYS A 45 -1.15 9.39 9.61
C LYS A 45 -2.65 9.26 9.71
N ALA A 46 -3.36 9.76 8.71
CA ALA A 46 -4.81 9.61 8.68
C ALA A 46 -5.21 8.15 8.51
N GLY A 47 -4.46 7.42 7.72
CA GLY A 47 -4.71 6.00 7.54
C GLY A 47 -3.57 5.36 6.79
N ALA A 48 -3.69 4.06 6.56
CA ALA A 48 -2.69 3.32 5.81
C ALA A 48 -3.31 2.04 5.28
N ILE A 49 -2.74 1.56 4.17
CA ILE A 49 -3.14 0.28 3.60
C ILE A 49 -1.91 -0.59 3.51
N ALA A 50 -2.05 -1.85 3.90
CA ALA A 50 -1.04 -2.87 3.63
C ALA A 50 -1.51 -3.69 2.45
N PHE A 51 -0.66 -3.88 1.46
CA PHE A 51 -1.03 -4.67 0.30
C PHE A 51 0.18 -5.41 -0.23
N SER A 52 -0.08 -6.40 -1.09
CA SER A 52 0.99 -7.12 -1.76
C SER A 52 0.81 -7.01 -3.27
N ARG A 53 1.91 -7.09 -3.98
CA ARG A 53 1.92 -7.18 -5.42
C ARG A 53 2.88 -8.28 -5.83
N THR A 54 2.43 -9.11 -6.75
CA THR A 54 3.23 -10.23 -7.22
C THR A 54 3.44 -10.08 -8.72
N GLY A 55 4.64 -10.25 -9.17
CA GLY A 55 4.92 -10.18 -10.59
C GLY A 55 6.38 -10.40 -10.88
N ASP A 56 6.72 -10.22 -12.14
CA ASP A 56 8.09 -10.39 -12.63
C ASP A 56 8.67 -9.02 -12.90
N PRO A 57 9.58 -8.55 -12.04
CA PRO A 57 10.15 -7.22 -12.22
C PRO A 57 11.03 -7.10 -13.44
N THR A 58 11.52 -8.19 -14.00
CA THR A 58 12.38 -8.09 -15.18
C THR A 58 11.60 -7.71 -16.42
N ILE A 59 10.32 -8.02 -16.47
CA ILE A 59 9.49 -7.65 -17.61
C ILE A 59 8.41 -6.65 -17.22
N GLY A 60 8.38 -6.24 -15.96
CA GLY A 60 7.45 -5.21 -15.50
C GLY A 60 6.00 -5.64 -15.44
N LYS A 61 5.73 -6.93 -15.40
CA LYS A 61 4.36 -7.41 -15.36
C LYS A 61 4.00 -7.82 -13.96
N PHE A 62 2.96 -7.18 -13.42
CA PHE A 62 2.49 -7.44 -12.07
C PHE A 62 1.01 -7.74 -12.07
N GLN A 63 0.61 -8.61 -11.16
CA GLN A 63 -0.80 -8.87 -10.91
C GLN A 63 -1.42 -7.73 -10.14
N ASP A 64 -2.74 -7.71 -10.04
CA ASP A 64 -3.43 -6.71 -9.25
C ASP A 64 -3.01 -6.80 -7.80
N ALA A 65 -3.00 -5.66 -7.12
CA ALA A 65 -2.65 -5.62 -5.72
C ALA A 65 -3.68 -6.38 -4.89
N VAL A 66 -3.19 -7.07 -3.86
CA VAL A 66 -4.05 -7.76 -2.91
C VAL A 66 -4.02 -6.99 -1.61
N ILE A 67 -5.18 -6.52 -1.16
CA ILE A 67 -5.26 -5.75 0.07
C ILE A 67 -5.13 -6.70 1.26
N LEU A 68 -4.14 -6.45 2.10
CA LEU A 68 -3.90 -7.24 3.29
C LEU A 68 -4.59 -6.64 4.51
N GLY A 69 -4.75 -5.34 4.54
CA GLY A 69 -5.43 -4.68 5.64
C GLY A 69 -5.62 -3.21 5.36
N ARG A 70 -6.68 -2.66 5.93
CA ARG A 70 -7.01 -1.24 5.81
C ARG A 70 -7.13 -0.68 7.22
N TYR A 71 -6.48 0.44 7.45
CA TYR A 71 -6.41 1.01 8.79
C TYR A 71 -6.69 2.50 8.72
N GLY A 72 -7.60 2.97 9.56
CA GLY A 72 -7.92 4.39 9.63
C GLY A 72 -8.66 4.89 8.40
N GLU A 73 -8.39 6.14 8.03
CA GLU A 73 -9.08 6.79 6.93
C GLU A 73 -8.31 6.54 5.64
N ILE A 74 -9.00 5.96 4.67
CA ILE A 74 -8.41 5.71 3.37
C ILE A 74 -9.42 6.10 2.31
N PRO A 75 -8.95 6.47 1.09
CA PRO A 75 -9.88 6.84 0.03
C PRO A 75 -10.73 5.65 -0.38
N SER A 76 -11.96 5.93 -0.79
CA SER A 76 -12.81 4.87 -1.32
C SER A 76 -12.32 4.39 -2.69
N ASP A 77 -11.63 5.26 -3.42
CA ASP A 77 -11.10 4.91 -4.73
C ASP A 77 -9.64 4.52 -4.57
N LEU A 78 -9.37 3.24 -4.71
CA LEU A 78 -8.01 2.72 -4.58
C LEU A 78 -7.36 2.44 -5.92
N SER A 79 -7.78 3.16 -6.96
CA SER A 79 -7.23 2.93 -8.29
C SER A 79 -5.71 3.17 -8.32
N VAL A 80 -5.19 3.97 -7.40
CA VAL A 80 -3.75 4.18 -7.31
C VAL A 80 -2.99 2.88 -7.08
N LEU A 81 -3.62 1.90 -6.44
CA LEU A 81 -2.98 0.60 -6.20
C LEU A 81 -3.06 -0.31 -7.42
N MET A 82 -4.02 -0.05 -8.29
CA MET A 82 -4.23 -0.90 -9.45
C MET A 82 -3.56 -0.38 -10.70
N GLU A 83 -2.98 0.79 -10.66
CA GLU A 83 -2.29 1.33 -11.81
C GLU A 83 -1.02 0.60 -11.97
N ALA A 84 -0.98 -0.11 -13.04
CA ALA A 84 0.15 -0.85 -13.26
C ALA A 84 1.16 -0.04 -13.88
N ASP A 85 1.82 0.25 -13.96
CA ASP A 85 2.63 0.82 -14.65
C ASP A 85 3.25 0.95 -14.93
#